data_d4baf01d558af9e81a6976bf9eea198b
#
_entry.id   d4baf01d558af9e81a6976bf9eea198b
#
_cell.length_a   1.000
_cell.length_b   1.000
_cell.length_c   1.000
_cell.angle_alpha   90.00
_cell.angle_beta   90.00
_cell.angle_gamma   90.00
#
_symmetry.space_group_name_H-M   'P 1'
#
loop_
_entity.id
_entity.type
_entity.pdbx_description
1 polymer ?
#
loop_
_entity_poly.entity_id
_entity_poly.type
_entity_poly.pdbx_seq_one_letter_code
_entity_poly.pdbx_strand_id
1 'polypeptide(L)'
;MEVYRKGGDSVDVGTPILKLDLQSTETEYKKLLDEEQMKRYQLEQLKVNNNTYLSDLSMQVKISAMKLNRMEVELRNERYLDSLGSGTTDKVRQAELNFNTGKLELEQLRQQYANESKVKEADLKVKELEFNIFSKSLAEMKRTLDDAQIRSPRKAILTYINNQVGAQVAEGSQVAIISDLSHFKVEGEIADTYGDRVAAGGRAIVKIGNEKLEGTVSSVTPLSKNGVISFIVQLNEDNNKRLRSGLKTDVYVMNAVKEGVLRLANASYYVGRGEYELFVQDSKDEIVKRKVQFSDSNVEYWEVI
;
A
#
# COMPACT_ATOMS: atom_id res chain seq x y z
N MET A 1 -0.77 -6.42 25.39
CA MET A 1 -1.58 -6.83 24.23
C MET A 1 -2.97 -7.24 24.73
N GLU A 2 -4.03 -6.71 24.14
CA GLU A 2 -5.42 -7.07 24.41
C GLU A 2 -5.99 -7.81 23.21
N VAL A 3 -6.70 -8.91 23.44
CA VAL A 3 -7.27 -9.76 22.39
C VAL A 3 -8.79 -9.67 22.44
N TYR A 4 -9.42 -9.24 21.35
CA TYR A 4 -10.87 -9.02 21.28
C TYR A 4 -11.63 -10.16 20.60
N ARG A 5 -10.95 -11.00 19.83
CA ARG A 5 -11.54 -12.11 19.06
C ARG A 5 -10.76 -13.40 19.25
N LYS A 6 -11.40 -14.53 18.93
CA LYS A 6 -10.80 -15.86 19.04
C LYS A 6 -10.73 -16.53 17.67
N GLY A 7 -9.85 -17.52 17.54
CA GLY A 7 -9.83 -18.36 16.33
C GLY A 7 -11.19 -19.01 16.10
N GLY A 8 -11.70 -18.96 14.87
CA GLY A 8 -13.02 -19.39 14.46
C GLY A 8 -14.07 -18.28 14.38
N ASP A 9 -13.81 -17.08 14.93
CA ASP A 9 -14.76 -15.98 14.85
C ASP A 9 -14.85 -15.42 13.41
N SER A 10 -16.08 -15.07 13.00
CA SER A 10 -16.32 -14.29 11.80
C SER A 10 -16.05 -12.81 12.08
N VAL A 11 -15.30 -12.16 11.19
CA VAL A 11 -14.93 -10.75 11.29
C VAL A 11 -15.32 -10.02 10.01
N ASP A 12 -15.88 -8.84 10.17
CA ASP A 12 -16.20 -7.93 9.07
C ASP A 12 -15.09 -6.87 8.91
N VAL A 13 -15.15 -6.11 7.82
CA VAL A 13 -14.22 -5.00 7.56
C VAL A 13 -14.18 -4.05 8.76
N GLY A 14 -12.97 -3.71 9.23
CA GLY A 14 -12.77 -2.80 10.36
C GLY A 14 -12.99 -3.41 11.75
N THR A 15 -13.44 -4.67 11.85
CA THR A 15 -13.60 -5.35 13.14
C THR A 15 -12.26 -5.44 13.88
N PRO A 16 -12.14 -4.93 15.14
CA PRO A 16 -10.92 -5.04 15.91
C PRO A 16 -10.66 -6.50 16.31
N ILE A 17 -9.45 -6.98 16.05
CA ILE A 17 -9.00 -8.35 16.36
C ILE A 17 -8.20 -8.36 17.65
N LEU A 18 -7.17 -7.52 17.72
CA LEU A 18 -6.33 -7.35 18.90
C LEU A 18 -5.75 -5.93 18.94
N LYS A 19 -5.31 -5.50 20.13
CA LYS A 19 -4.58 -4.24 20.33
C LYS A 19 -3.20 -4.54 20.94
N LEU A 20 -2.16 -4.04 20.29
CA LEU A 20 -0.81 -4.04 20.83
C LEU A 20 -0.70 -2.97 21.93
N ASP A 21 0.08 -3.25 22.95
CA ASP A 21 0.38 -2.29 24.01
C ASP A 21 1.58 -1.43 23.61
N LEU A 22 1.32 -0.17 23.33
CA LEU A 22 2.31 0.84 22.97
C LEU A 22 2.30 2.01 23.96
N GLN A 23 2.21 1.74 25.26
CA GLN A 23 2.10 2.77 26.29
C GLN A 23 3.26 3.78 26.26
N SER A 24 4.49 3.34 25.95
CA SER A 24 5.65 4.22 25.78
C SER A 24 5.45 5.17 24.60
N THR A 25 4.99 4.66 23.47
CA THR A 25 4.72 5.45 22.25
C THR A 25 3.55 6.42 22.44
N GLU A 26 2.52 6.02 23.19
CA GLU A 26 1.41 6.93 23.56
C GLU A 26 1.90 8.11 24.41
N THR A 27 2.81 7.84 25.35
CA THR A 27 3.38 8.88 26.22
C THR A 27 4.26 9.83 25.40
N GLU A 28 5.05 9.30 24.50
CA GLU A 28 5.89 10.08 23.59
C GLU A 28 5.06 10.93 22.62
N TYR A 29 3.99 10.35 22.06
CA TYR A 29 3.05 11.09 21.21
C TYR A 29 2.42 12.29 21.93
N LYS A 30 2.03 12.14 23.21
CA LYS A 30 1.50 13.26 24.00
C LYS A 30 2.52 14.37 24.19
N LYS A 31 3.79 14.03 24.48
CA LYS A 31 4.87 15.01 24.58
C LYS A 31 5.11 15.76 23.26
N LEU A 32 5.06 15.04 22.14
CA LEU A 32 5.22 15.65 20.83
C LEU A 32 4.02 16.54 20.44
N LEU A 33 2.81 16.24 20.92
CA LEU A 33 1.66 17.15 20.76
C LEU A 33 1.87 18.50 21.45
N ASP A 34 2.39 18.47 22.68
CA ASP A 34 2.71 19.69 23.42
C ASP A 34 3.83 20.48 22.72
N GLU A 35 4.83 19.77 22.19
CA GLU A 35 5.92 20.37 21.41
C GLU A 35 5.41 20.97 20.09
N GLU A 36 4.45 20.34 19.41
CA GLU A 36 3.82 20.91 18.20
C GLU A 36 3.15 22.24 18.51
N GLN A 37 2.39 22.31 19.62
CA GLN A 37 1.75 23.55 20.03
C GLN A 37 2.77 24.65 20.33
N MET A 38 3.85 24.31 21.02
CA MET A 38 4.93 25.25 21.32
C MET A 38 5.56 25.78 20.03
N LYS A 39 5.89 24.90 19.07
CA LYS A 39 6.45 25.31 17.75
C LYS A 39 5.48 26.19 16.97
N ARG A 40 4.17 25.93 17.06
CA ARG A 40 3.13 26.75 16.42
C ARG A 40 3.13 28.16 16.99
N TYR A 41 3.15 28.31 18.32
CA TYR A 41 3.22 29.64 18.95
C TYR A 41 4.53 30.36 18.65
N GLN A 42 5.66 29.68 18.60
CA GLN A 42 6.94 30.25 18.20
C GLN A 42 6.90 30.80 16.77
N LEU A 43 6.27 30.07 15.85
CA LEU A 43 6.10 30.52 14.46
C LEU A 43 5.21 31.78 14.40
N GLU A 44 4.11 31.81 15.15
CA GLU A 44 3.21 32.95 15.22
C GLU A 44 3.90 34.16 15.82
N GLN A 45 4.66 33.98 16.89
CA GLN A 45 5.49 35.02 17.50
C GLN A 45 6.50 35.60 16.51
N LEU A 46 7.17 34.72 15.73
CA LEU A 46 8.09 35.17 14.69
C LEU A 46 7.40 36.00 13.61
N LYS A 47 6.19 35.61 13.17
CA LYS A 47 5.39 36.37 12.22
C LYS A 47 5.05 37.76 12.73
N VAL A 48 4.61 37.85 13.97
CA VAL A 48 4.30 39.15 14.61
C VAL A 48 5.54 40.01 14.72
N ASN A 49 6.65 39.45 15.20
CA ASN A 49 7.91 40.20 15.37
C ASN A 49 8.43 40.73 14.02
N ASN A 50 8.42 39.89 12.98
CA ASN A 50 8.85 40.28 11.65
C ASN A 50 7.96 41.40 11.07
N ASN A 51 6.63 41.28 11.22
CA ASN A 51 5.71 42.31 10.77
C ASN A 51 5.90 43.64 11.48
N THR A 52 6.11 43.60 12.79
CA THR A 52 6.39 44.82 13.59
C THR A 52 7.67 45.46 13.10
N TYR A 53 8.75 44.72 12.99
CA TYR A 53 10.05 45.21 12.52
C TYR A 53 9.94 45.85 11.10
N LEU A 54 9.32 45.18 10.16
CA LEU A 54 9.12 45.68 8.79
C LEU A 54 8.23 46.92 8.76
N SER A 55 7.21 46.98 9.62
CA SER A 55 6.35 48.17 9.79
C SER A 55 7.12 49.37 10.26
N ASP A 56 8.00 49.17 11.28
CA ASP A 56 8.84 50.25 11.81
C ASP A 56 9.82 50.78 10.77
N LEU A 57 10.44 49.86 10.03
CA LEU A 57 11.36 50.23 8.95
C LEU A 57 10.64 50.93 7.79
N SER A 58 9.43 50.49 7.44
CA SER A 58 8.55 51.16 6.47
C SER A 58 8.18 52.58 6.93
N MET A 59 7.93 52.79 8.22
CA MET A 59 7.66 54.11 8.80
C MET A 59 8.88 55.03 8.65
N GLN A 60 10.09 54.52 8.93
CA GLN A 60 11.35 55.27 8.74
C GLN A 60 11.54 55.69 7.27
N VAL A 61 11.26 54.82 6.30
CA VAL A 61 11.27 55.14 4.86
C VAL A 61 10.32 56.29 4.56
N LYS A 62 9.07 56.25 5.10
CA LYS A 62 8.08 57.32 4.91
C LYS A 62 8.54 58.65 5.51
N ILE A 63 9.11 58.62 6.71
CA ILE A 63 9.63 59.83 7.37
C ILE A 63 10.77 60.42 6.55
N SER A 64 11.74 59.60 6.08
CA SER A 64 12.82 60.06 5.24
C SER A 64 12.34 60.63 3.90
N ALA A 65 11.31 60.04 3.27
CA ALA A 65 10.70 60.58 2.07
C ALA A 65 10.03 61.95 2.30
N MET A 66 9.39 62.15 3.44
CA MET A 66 8.80 63.46 3.80
C MET A 66 9.92 64.53 4.05
N LYS A 67 11.05 64.12 4.68
CA LYS A 67 12.22 65.01 4.86
C LYS A 67 12.79 65.41 3.52
N LEU A 68 12.97 64.45 2.59
CA LEU A 68 13.49 64.73 1.24
C LEU A 68 12.58 65.69 0.46
N ASN A 69 11.26 65.50 0.54
CA ASN A 69 10.31 66.46 -0.07
C ASN A 69 10.44 67.88 0.48
N ARG A 70 10.69 68.03 1.78
CA ARG A 70 10.97 69.35 2.39
C ARG A 70 12.26 69.95 1.85
N MET A 71 13.34 69.17 1.74
CA MET A 71 14.63 69.63 1.18
C MET A 71 14.49 70.02 -0.30
N GLU A 72 13.64 69.31 -1.06
CA GLU A 72 13.34 69.67 -2.48
C GLU A 72 12.66 71.03 -2.57
N VAL A 73 11.70 71.30 -1.71
CA VAL A 73 11.00 72.60 -1.66
C VAL A 73 11.97 73.70 -1.27
N GLU A 74 12.85 73.44 -0.27
CA GLU A 74 13.88 74.40 0.16
C GLU A 74 14.87 74.72 -0.98
N LEU A 75 15.37 73.73 -1.70
CA LEU A 75 16.22 73.93 -2.87
C LEU A 75 15.50 74.73 -3.96
N ARG A 76 14.23 74.45 -4.21
CA ARG A 76 13.46 75.21 -5.19
C ARG A 76 13.32 76.69 -4.79
N ASN A 77 13.09 76.96 -3.55
CA ASN A 77 12.98 78.33 -3.02
C ASN A 77 14.32 79.08 -3.10
N GLU A 78 15.46 78.45 -2.72
CA GLU A 78 16.76 79.08 -2.82
C GLU A 78 17.15 79.37 -4.27
N ARG A 79 16.85 78.51 -5.22
CA ARG A 79 17.06 78.74 -6.64
C ARG A 79 16.20 79.90 -7.17
N TYR A 80 14.97 80.03 -6.67
CA TYR A 80 14.08 81.13 -7.05
C TYR A 80 14.61 82.47 -6.51
N LEU A 81 15.03 82.52 -5.23
CA LEU A 81 15.62 83.74 -4.64
C LEU A 81 16.91 84.17 -5.32
N ASP A 82 17.78 83.22 -5.71
CA ASP A 82 19.01 83.50 -6.45
C ASP A 82 18.70 84.10 -7.83
N SER A 83 17.70 83.55 -8.53
CA SER A 83 17.20 84.07 -9.83
C SER A 83 16.70 85.51 -9.77
N LEU A 84 16.21 85.98 -8.59
CA LEU A 84 15.75 87.35 -8.36
C LEU A 84 16.86 88.27 -7.85
N GLY A 85 18.12 87.77 -7.75
CA GLY A 85 19.27 88.53 -7.21
C GLY A 85 19.21 88.75 -5.70
N SER A 86 18.30 88.15 -4.96
CA SER A 86 18.13 88.24 -3.51
C SER A 86 18.71 87.03 -2.78
N GLY A 87 19.22 86.03 -3.50
CA GLY A 87 19.87 84.83 -2.95
C GLY A 87 21.40 84.91 -3.15
N THR A 88 22.06 83.83 -2.64
CA THR A 88 23.51 83.60 -2.88
C THR A 88 23.75 82.22 -3.47
N THR A 89 24.60 82.11 -4.47
CA THR A 89 24.99 80.89 -5.10
C THR A 89 25.48 79.82 -4.07
N ASP A 90 26.08 80.22 -2.99
CA ASP A 90 26.50 79.31 -1.92
C ASP A 90 25.35 78.67 -1.14
N LYS A 91 24.22 79.37 -0.93
CA LYS A 91 23.01 78.81 -0.35
C LYS A 91 22.36 77.82 -1.25
N VAL A 92 22.31 78.10 -2.59
CA VAL A 92 21.83 77.12 -3.57
C VAL A 92 22.67 75.85 -3.55
N ARG A 93 23.99 76.01 -3.56
CA ARG A 93 24.92 74.87 -3.47
C ARG A 93 24.72 74.02 -2.23
N GLN A 94 24.55 74.68 -1.08
CA GLN A 94 24.28 73.99 0.21
C GLN A 94 22.95 73.26 0.18
N ALA A 95 21.88 73.84 -0.35
CA ALA A 95 20.57 73.20 -0.50
C ALA A 95 20.61 72.02 -1.46
N GLU A 96 21.41 72.13 -2.57
CA GLU A 96 21.65 70.99 -3.50
C GLU A 96 22.37 69.83 -2.81
N LEU A 97 23.42 70.11 -2.02
CA LEU A 97 24.13 69.09 -1.26
C LEU A 97 23.19 68.39 -0.28
N ASN A 98 22.43 69.16 0.49
CA ASN A 98 21.44 68.63 1.44
C ASN A 98 20.38 67.70 0.74
N PHE A 99 19.85 68.16 -0.38
CA PHE A 99 18.88 67.39 -1.17
C PHE A 99 19.49 66.10 -1.71
N ASN A 100 20.71 66.14 -2.29
CA ASN A 100 21.39 64.98 -2.82
C ASN A 100 21.74 63.97 -1.71
N THR A 101 22.20 64.45 -0.56
CA THR A 101 22.47 63.60 0.62
C THR A 101 21.19 62.94 1.10
N GLY A 102 20.10 63.71 1.27
CA GLY A 102 18.80 63.14 1.66
C GLY A 102 18.23 62.14 0.66
N LYS A 103 18.49 62.32 -0.64
CA LYS A 103 18.15 61.37 -1.67
C LYS A 103 18.86 60.01 -1.52
N LEU A 104 20.16 60.06 -1.28
CA LEU A 104 21.00 58.87 -1.04
C LEU A 104 20.58 58.16 0.25
N GLU A 105 20.32 58.91 1.34
CA GLU A 105 19.81 58.33 2.59
C GLU A 105 18.46 57.59 2.42
N LEU A 106 17.54 58.22 1.69
CA LEU A 106 16.25 57.55 1.37
C LEU A 106 16.48 56.28 0.54
N GLU A 107 17.33 56.32 -0.46
CA GLU A 107 17.64 55.17 -1.31
C GLU A 107 18.25 54.03 -0.52
N GLN A 108 19.21 54.34 0.36
CA GLN A 108 19.83 53.39 1.28
C GLN A 108 18.77 52.73 2.18
N LEU A 109 17.88 53.55 2.75
CA LEU A 109 16.82 53.03 3.66
C LEU A 109 15.80 52.14 2.91
N ARG A 110 15.46 52.51 1.69
CA ARG A 110 14.59 51.67 0.82
C ARG A 110 15.24 50.33 0.50
N GLN A 111 16.55 50.35 0.21
CA GLN A 111 17.27 49.14 -0.12
C GLN A 111 17.44 48.25 1.14
N GLN A 112 17.63 48.84 2.29
CA GLN A 112 17.61 48.13 3.56
C GLN A 112 16.27 47.48 3.83
N TYR A 113 15.14 48.20 3.63
CA TYR A 113 13.80 47.65 3.78
C TYR A 113 13.57 46.45 2.84
N ALA A 114 13.94 46.59 1.56
CA ALA A 114 13.80 45.53 0.58
C ALA A 114 14.62 44.28 0.91
N ASN A 115 15.84 44.45 1.40
CA ASN A 115 16.68 43.33 1.79
C ASN A 115 16.17 42.64 3.05
N GLU A 116 15.85 43.45 4.09
CA GLU A 116 15.29 42.91 5.34
C GLU A 116 13.98 42.17 5.12
N SER A 117 13.11 42.71 4.24
CA SER A 117 11.87 42.01 3.87
C SER A 117 12.11 40.62 3.31
N LYS A 118 13.08 40.47 2.40
CA LYS A 118 13.47 39.15 1.84
C LYS A 118 14.07 38.20 2.88
N VAL A 119 14.92 38.75 3.77
CA VAL A 119 15.53 37.96 4.86
C VAL A 119 14.45 37.45 5.80
N LYS A 120 13.54 38.32 6.24
CA LYS A 120 12.45 37.94 7.14
C LYS A 120 11.46 36.94 6.51
N GLU A 121 11.23 37.09 5.23
CA GLU A 121 10.41 36.11 4.48
C GLU A 121 11.10 34.75 4.40
N ALA A 122 12.41 34.71 4.12
CA ALA A 122 13.19 33.49 4.09
C ALA A 122 13.23 32.79 5.45
N ASP A 123 13.49 33.55 6.54
CA ASP A 123 13.49 33.03 7.90
C ASP A 123 12.15 32.41 8.27
N LEU A 124 11.07 33.09 7.91
CA LEU A 124 9.72 32.60 8.13
C LEU A 124 9.46 31.28 7.39
N LYS A 125 9.87 31.21 6.12
CA LYS A 125 9.71 30.02 5.28
C LYS A 125 10.50 28.82 5.83
N VAL A 126 11.71 29.07 6.34
CA VAL A 126 12.50 28.02 7.01
C VAL A 126 11.75 27.49 8.23
N LYS A 127 11.22 28.38 9.08
CA LYS A 127 10.47 27.99 10.27
C LYS A 127 9.15 27.27 9.95
N GLU A 128 8.47 27.66 8.90
CA GLU A 128 7.28 26.94 8.40
C GLU A 128 7.62 25.54 7.91
N LEU A 129 8.75 25.36 7.22
CA LEU A 129 9.23 24.05 6.80
C LEU A 129 9.61 23.15 7.99
N GLU A 130 10.31 23.69 8.98
CA GLU A 130 10.64 22.97 10.23
C GLU A 130 9.36 22.50 10.95
N PHE A 131 8.35 23.36 11.06
CA PHE A 131 7.06 23.01 11.63
C PHE A 131 6.35 21.93 10.84
N ASN A 132 6.34 22.02 9.51
CA ASN A 132 5.71 21.03 8.62
C ASN A 132 6.39 19.65 8.70
N ILE A 133 7.72 19.62 8.80
CA ILE A 133 8.47 18.36 8.99
C ILE A 133 8.08 17.73 10.33
N PHE A 134 8.05 18.52 11.39
CA PHE A 134 7.66 18.06 12.72
C PHE A 134 6.21 17.53 12.75
N SER A 135 5.28 18.26 12.14
CA SER A 135 3.86 17.84 12.04
C SER A 135 3.68 16.54 11.27
N LYS A 136 4.49 16.31 10.22
CA LYS A 136 4.50 15.02 9.50
C LYS A 136 5.01 13.89 10.38
N SER A 137 6.08 14.08 11.12
CA SER A 137 6.61 13.09 12.06
C SER A 137 5.58 12.74 13.14
N LEU A 138 4.87 13.74 13.66
CA LEU A 138 3.78 13.53 14.61
C LEU A 138 2.63 12.71 13.99
N ALA A 139 2.27 12.99 12.73
CA ALA A 139 1.24 12.25 12.01
C ALA A 139 1.64 10.77 11.77
N GLU A 140 2.92 10.49 11.49
CA GLU A 140 3.45 9.13 11.38
C GLU A 140 3.38 8.38 12.72
N MET A 141 3.74 9.04 13.82
CA MET A 141 3.62 8.43 15.15
C MET A 141 2.17 8.13 15.51
N LYS A 142 1.24 9.03 15.19
CA LYS A 142 -0.19 8.78 15.34
C LYS A 142 -0.64 7.56 14.54
N ARG A 143 -0.20 7.44 13.29
CA ARG A 143 -0.50 6.27 12.46
C ARG A 143 0.01 4.98 13.09
N THR A 144 1.23 4.98 13.64
CA THR A 144 1.78 3.83 14.34
C THR A 144 0.90 3.43 15.53
N LEU A 145 0.37 4.40 16.28
CA LEU A 145 -0.58 4.14 17.37
C LEU A 145 -1.92 3.60 16.88
N ASP A 146 -2.44 4.14 15.77
CA ASP A 146 -3.68 3.66 15.17
C ASP A 146 -3.51 2.23 14.61
N ASP A 147 -2.35 1.94 14.00
CA ASP A 147 -1.99 0.62 13.47
C ASP A 147 -1.75 -0.42 14.59
N ALA A 148 -1.49 0.00 15.84
CA ALA A 148 -1.42 -0.89 16.98
C ALA A 148 -2.76 -1.60 17.28
N GLN A 149 -3.87 -1.05 16.82
CA GLN A 149 -5.16 -1.71 16.83
C GLN A 149 -5.36 -2.51 15.54
N ILE A 150 -4.98 -3.77 15.55
CA ILE A 150 -5.11 -4.67 14.41
C ILE A 150 -6.59 -4.92 14.11
N ARG A 151 -7.01 -4.56 12.90
CA ARG A 151 -8.39 -4.70 12.41
C ARG A 151 -8.44 -5.59 11.18
N SER A 152 -9.58 -6.23 10.95
CA SER A 152 -9.77 -7.00 9.71
C SER A 152 -9.91 -6.07 8.50
N PRO A 153 -9.11 -6.25 7.43
CA PRO A 153 -9.24 -5.49 6.18
C PRO A 153 -10.41 -5.96 5.30
N ARG A 154 -11.00 -7.11 5.59
CA ARG A 154 -12.09 -7.70 4.80
C ARG A 154 -12.96 -8.62 5.67
N LYS A 155 -14.13 -8.99 5.15
CA LYS A 155 -14.96 -10.03 5.73
C LYS A 155 -14.26 -11.39 5.59
N ALA A 156 -14.05 -12.08 6.72
CA ALA A 156 -13.32 -13.35 6.74
C ALA A 156 -13.57 -14.10 8.06
N ILE A 157 -12.97 -15.27 8.19
CA ILE A 157 -12.92 -16.02 9.43
C ILE A 157 -11.49 -15.96 9.99
N LEU A 158 -11.37 -15.66 11.26
CA LEU A 158 -10.09 -15.62 11.95
C LEU A 158 -9.61 -17.06 12.19
N THR A 159 -8.58 -17.48 11.44
CA THR A 159 -8.06 -18.87 11.50
C THR A 159 -6.93 -19.04 12.50
N TYR A 160 -6.18 -17.98 12.76
CA TYR A 160 -5.12 -17.96 13.76
C TYR A 160 -5.06 -16.60 14.45
N ILE A 161 -4.75 -16.61 15.74
CA ILE A 161 -4.45 -15.41 16.51
C ILE A 161 -3.38 -15.74 17.55
N ASN A 162 -2.39 -14.87 17.67
CA ASN A 162 -1.45 -14.94 18.79
C ASN A 162 -2.15 -14.41 20.06
N ASN A 163 -2.42 -15.30 21.00
CA ASN A 163 -3.13 -15.00 22.25
C ASN A 163 -2.21 -14.91 23.48
N GLN A 164 -0.88 -14.91 23.29
CA GLN A 164 0.08 -14.81 24.38
C GLN A 164 0.13 -13.37 24.90
N VAL A 165 -0.67 -13.09 25.92
CA VAL A 165 -0.66 -11.78 26.60
C VAL A 165 0.70 -11.59 27.29
N GLY A 166 1.32 -10.40 27.09
CA GLY A 166 2.65 -10.09 27.63
C GLY A 166 3.83 -10.51 26.74
N ALA A 167 3.59 -11.26 25.66
CA ALA A 167 4.65 -11.57 24.70
C ALA A 167 5.07 -10.32 23.91
N GLN A 168 6.36 -10.20 23.64
CA GLN A 168 6.90 -9.19 22.77
C GLN A 168 6.66 -9.60 21.30
N VAL A 169 6.09 -8.70 20.52
CA VAL A 169 5.83 -8.87 19.10
C VAL A 169 6.89 -8.11 18.33
N ALA A 170 7.71 -8.83 17.56
CA ALA A 170 8.69 -8.19 16.68
C ALA A 170 8.02 -7.64 15.40
N GLU A 171 8.62 -6.65 14.80
CA GLU A 171 8.18 -6.12 13.51
C GLU A 171 8.18 -7.23 12.44
N GLY A 172 7.13 -7.29 11.64
CA GLY A 172 6.93 -8.35 10.63
C GLY A 172 6.41 -9.68 11.17
N SER A 173 6.22 -9.81 12.48
CA SER A 173 5.66 -11.04 13.06
C SER A 173 4.19 -11.21 12.70
N GLN A 174 3.81 -12.45 12.44
CA GLN A 174 2.42 -12.84 12.20
C GLN A 174 1.63 -12.84 13.51
N VAL A 175 0.68 -11.92 13.64
CA VAL A 175 -0.16 -11.79 14.86
C VAL A 175 -1.55 -12.41 14.70
N ALA A 176 -2.08 -12.45 13.47
CA ALA A 176 -3.36 -13.06 13.16
C ALA A 176 -3.39 -13.52 11.71
N ILE A 177 -4.18 -14.55 11.40
CA ILE A 177 -4.48 -14.98 10.04
C ILE A 177 -6.00 -14.94 9.89
N ILE A 178 -6.44 -14.27 8.85
CA ILE A 178 -7.82 -14.29 8.41
C ILE A 178 -7.94 -15.04 7.09
N SER A 179 -8.95 -15.88 6.94
CA SER A 179 -9.19 -16.65 5.72
C SER A 179 -10.59 -16.40 5.21
N ASP A 180 -10.69 -16.11 3.93
CA ASP A 180 -11.97 -16.12 3.23
C ASP A 180 -12.31 -17.58 2.91
N LEU A 181 -13.32 -18.11 3.58
CA LEU A 181 -13.78 -19.48 3.40
C LEU A 181 -15.02 -19.56 2.49
N SER A 182 -15.31 -18.50 1.73
CA SER A 182 -16.41 -18.48 0.76
C SER A 182 -16.03 -19.16 -0.55
N HIS A 183 -14.74 -19.15 -0.91
CA HIS A 183 -14.23 -19.71 -2.15
C HIS A 183 -12.97 -20.52 -1.89
N PHE A 184 -12.88 -21.68 -2.53
CA PHE A 184 -11.74 -22.57 -2.42
C PHE A 184 -11.13 -22.86 -3.79
N LYS A 185 -9.81 -23.00 -3.82
CA LYS A 185 -9.03 -23.54 -4.92
C LYS A 185 -8.30 -24.77 -4.44
N VAL A 186 -7.98 -25.68 -5.34
CA VAL A 186 -7.18 -26.86 -5.02
C VAL A 186 -5.80 -26.70 -5.64
N GLU A 187 -4.77 -26.82 -4.83
CA GLU A 187 -3.38 -26.89 -5.29
C GLU A 187 -3.00 -28.36 -5.41
N GLY A 188 -2.67 -28.78 -6.62
CA GLY A 188 -2.23 -30.14 -6.93
C GLY A 188 -0.75 -30.19 -7.25
N GLU A 189 -0.14 -31.31 -6.95
CA GLU A 189 1.24 -31.62 -7.30
C GLU A 189 1.28 -32.89 -8.12
N ILE A 190 2.07 -32.92 -9.18
CA ILE A 190 2.26 -34.07 -10.04
C ILE A 190 3.75 -34.26 -10.34
N ALA A 191 4.20 -35.50 -10.47
CA ALA A 191 5.57 -35.75 -10.87
C ALA A 191 5.86 -35.14 -12.26
N ASP A 192 7.04 -34.57 -12.41
CA ASP A 192 7.50 -33.85 -13.61
C ASP A 192 7.37 -34.69 -14.89
N THR A 193 7.60 -36.02 -14.78
CA THR A 193 7.42 -36.97 -15.88
C THR A 193 6.01 -36.99 -16.49
N TYR A 194 5.01 -36.49 -15.76
CA TYR A 194 3.62 -36.36 -16.21
C TYR A 194 3.22 -34.91 -16.46
N GLY A 195 4.13 -33.98 -16.35
CA GLY A 195 3.87 -32.54 -16.47
C GLY A 195 3.22 -32.16 -17.80
N ASP A 196 3.67 -32.75 -18.89
CA ASP A 196 3.12 -32.53 -20.25
C ASP A 196 1.65 -32.95 -20.41
N ARG A 197 1.13 -33.72 -19.46
CA ARG A 197 -0.27 -34.20 -19.50
C ARG A 197 -1.21 -33.26 -18.75
N VAL A 198 -0.70 -32.24 -18.06
CA VAL A 198 -1.48 -31.26 -17.33
C VAL A 198 -1.34 -29.92 -18.01
N ALA A 199 -2.41 -29.45 -18.61
CA ALA A 199 -2.44 -28.16 -19.30
C ALA A 199 -3.50 -27.24 -18.69
N ALA A 200 -3.26 -25.93 -18.72
CA ALA A 200 -4.27 -24.94 -18.36
C ALA A 200 -5.53 -25.09 -19.26
N GLY A 201 -6.71 -25.00 -18.66
CA GLY A 201 -7.98 -25.28 -19.33
C GLY A 201 -8.40 -26.77 -19.30
N GLY A 202 -7.53 -27.67 -18.84
CA GLY A 202 -7.86 -29.10 -18.69
C GLY A 202 -8.93 -29.32 -17.62
N ARG A 203 -9.83 -30.27 -17.88
CA ARG A 203 -10.83 -30.67 -16.88
C ARG A 203 -10.18 -31.47 -15.77
N ALA A 204 -10.62 -31.25 -14.54
CA ALA A 204 -10.16 -31.99 -13.37
C ALA A 204 -11.31 -32.40 -12.49
N ILE A 205 -11.19 -33.56 -11.84
CA ILE A 205 -12.11 -34.03 -10.82
C ILE A 205 -11.36 -34.09 -9.50
N VAL A 206 -11.91 -33.43 -8.50
CA VAL A 206 -11.41 -33.45 -7.12
C VAL A 206 -12.27 -34.37 -6.29
N LYS A 207 -11.67 -35.40 -5.68
CA LYS A 207 -12.40 -36.41 -4.90
C LYS A 207 -12.26 -36.10 -3.40
N ILE A 208 -13.41 -35.79 -2.78
CA ILE A 208 -13.48 -35.52 -1.33
C ILE A 208 -14.34 -36.62 -0.69
N GLY A 209 -13.69 -37.60 -0.09
CA GLY A 209 -14.39 -38.79 0.39
C GLY A 209 -15.09 -39.53 -0.75
N ASN A 210 -16.44 -39.62 -0.73
CA ASN A 210 -17.23 -40.23 -1.79
C ASN A 210 -17.77 -39.24 -2.83
N GLU A 211 -17.50 -37.94 -2.67
CA GLU A 211 -17.98 -36.88 -3.54
C GLU A 211 -16.94 -36.52 -4.58
N LYS A 212 -17.36 -36.27 -5.82
CA LYS A 212 -16.52 -35.85 -6.93
C LYS A 212 -16.94 -34.43 -7.30
N LEU A 213 -16.06 -33.49 -7.14
CA LEU A 213 -16.26 -32.09 -7.54
C LEU A 213 -15.55 -31.84 -8.87
N GLU A 214 -16.25 -31.26 -9.81
CA GLU A 214 -15.68 -30.87 -11.09
C GLU A 214 -14.97 -29.53 -10.99
N GLY A 215 -13.89 -29.40 -11.74
CA GLY A 215 -13.11 -28.18 -11.82
C GLY A 215 -12.28 -28.10 -13.10
N THR A 216 -11.59 -27.00 -13.25
CA THR A 216 -10.72 -26.73 -14.40
C THR A 216 -9.33 -26.34 -13.90
N VAL A 217 -8.28 -26.85 -14.54
CA VAL A 217 -6.92 -26.43 -14.29
C VAL A 217 -6.76 -24.96 -14.71
N SER A 218 -6.62 -24.06 -13.76
CA SER A 218 -6.49 -22.64 -14.04
C SER A 218 -5.06 -22.22 -14.37
N SER A 219 -4.08 -22.87 -13.78
CA SER A 219 -2.67 -22.61 -14.05
C SER A 219 -1.79 -23.82 -13.74
N VAL A 220 -0.70 -23.93 -14.46
CA VAL A 220 0.37 -24.92 -14.22
C VAL A 220 1.66 -24.14 -14.07
N THR A 221 2.41 -24.41 -13.00
CA THR A 221 3.71 -23.78 -12.77
C THR A 221 4.77 -24.46 -13.66
N PRO A 222 5.41 -23.75 -14.58
CA PRO A 222 6.36 -24.36 -15.53
C PRO A 222 7.68 -24.76 -14.87
N LEU A 223 7.85 -24.48 -13.58
CA LEU A 223 9.08 -24.77 -12.82
C LEU A 223 8.90 -26.08 -12.05
N SER A 224 9.72 -27.06 -12.41
CA SER A 224 9.84 -28.29 -11.61
C SER A 224 10.68 -28.03 -10.37
N LYS A 225 10.15 -28.34 -9.20
CA LYS A 225 10.83 -28.24 -7.92
C LYS A 225 10.85 -29.62 -7.26
N ASN A 226 12.04 -30.15 -7.03
CA ASN A 226 12.24 -31.52 -6.50
C ASN A 226 11.56 -32.62 -7.34
N GLY A 227 11.52 -32.47 -8.67
CA GLY A 227 10.88 -33.45 -9.57
C GLY A 227 9.35 -33.39 -9.58
N VAL A 228 8.77 -32.31 -9.08
CA VAL A 228 7.32 -32.12 -8.99
C VAL A 228 6.92 -30.79 -9.64
N ILE A 229 5.81 -30.81 -10.38
CA ILE A 229 5.16 -29.61 -10.94
C ILE A 229 3.88 -29.34 -10.16
N SER A 230 3.68 -28.08 -9.79
CA SER A 230 2.49 -27.61 -9.09
C SER A 230 1.47 -27.05 -10.09
N PHE A 231 0.21 -27.32 -9.87
CA PHE A 231 -0.90 -26.77 -10.66
C PHE A 231 -2.06 -26.37 -9.76
N ILE A 232 -2.92 -25.46 -10.25
CA ILE A 232 -4.08 -24.98 -9.52
C ILE A 232 -5.33 -25.40 -10.25
N VAL A 233 -6.28 -26.01 -9.52
CA VAL A 233 -7.60 -26.33 -10.01
C VAL A 233 -8.61 -25.38 -9.39
N GLN A 234 -9.37 -24.72 -10.23
CA GLN A 234 -10.54 -23.96 -9.83
C GLN A 234 -11.76 -24.85 -9.92
N LEU A 235 -12.48 -24.97 -8.82
CA LEU A 235 -13.70 -25.77 -8.74
C LEU A 235 -14.87 -25.01 -9.34
N ASN A 236 -15.81 -25.73 -9.99
CA ASN A 236 -17.05 -25.17 -10.48
C ASN A 236 -17.98 -24.80 -9.32
N GLU A 237 -17.94 -25.59 -8.24
CA GLU A 237 -18.63 -25.35 -6.97
C GLU A 237 -17.57 -25.12 -5.89
N ASP A 238 -17.05 -23.90 -5.79
CA ASP A 238 -15.95 -23.55 -4.91
C ASP A 238 -16.39 -23.23 -3.46
N ASN A 239 -17.70 -23.22 -3.17
CA ASN A 239 -18.29 -22.93 -1.86
C ASN A 239 -18.86 -24.16 -1.14
N ASN A 240 -18.51 -25.37 -1.57
CA ASN A 240 -19.03 -26.60 -0.96
C ASN A 240 -18.64 -26.68 0.52
N LYS A 241 -19.62 -26.98 1.38
CA LYS A 241 -19.49 -27.02 2.85
C LYS A 241 -18.47 -28.03 3.39
N ARG A 242 -18.07 -29.00 2.57
CA ARG A 242 -17.06 -30.01 2.92
C ARG A 242 -15.64 -29.55 2.66
N LEU A 243 -15.47 -28.49 1.89
CA LEU A 243 -14.16 -27.88 1.64
C LEU A 243 -13.65 -27.22 2.91
N ARG A 244 -12.38 -27.43 3.19
CA ARG A 244 -11.65 -26.82 4.31
C ARG A 244 -10.24 -26.48 3.86
N SER A 245 -9.71 -25.36 4.31
CA SER A 245 -8.31 -25.03 4.06
C SER A 245 -7.38 -26.10 4.65
N GLY A 246 -6.40 -26.54 3.84
CA GLY A 246 -5.46 -27.61 4.23
C GLY A 246 -6.01 -29.03 4.10
N LEU A 247 -7.21 -29.23 3.55
CA LEU A 247 -7.74 -30.56 3.28
C LEU A 247 -6.92 -31.23 2.18
N LYS A 248 -6.38 -32.42 2.47
CA LYS A 248 -5.71 -33.26 1.46
C LYS A 248 -6.75 -34.07 0.69
N THR A 249 -6.63 -34.08 -0.63
CA THR A 249 -7.58 -34.73 -1.53
C THR A 249 -6.89 -35.22 -2.79
N ASP A 250 -7.51 -36.20 -3.46
CA ASP A 250 -7.02 -36.70 -4.73
C ASP A 250 -7.59 -35.89 -5.88
N VAL A 251 -6.70 -35.46 -6.79
CA VAL A 251 -7.06 -34.73 -8.00
C VAL A 251 -6.80 -35.58 -9.24
N TYR A 252 -7.83 -35.79 -10.02
CA TYR A 252 -7.75 -36.51 -11.30
C TYR A 252 -7.84 -35.50 -12.44
N VAL A 253 -6.73 -35.26 -13.12
CA VAL A 253 -6.70 -34.39 -14.31
C VAL A 253 -7.02 -35.25 -15.56
N MET A 254 -8.01 -34.79 -16.31
CA MET A 254 -8.38 -35.47 -17.57
C MET A 254 -7.51 -34.96 -18.71
N ASN A 255 -6.66 -35.81 -19.25
CA ASN A 255 -5.79 -35.50 -20.38
C ASN A 255 -6.39 -35.81 -21.73
N ALA A 256 -7.40 -36.72 -21.77
CA ALA A 256 -8.15 -37.08 -22.98
C ALA A 256 -9.54 -37.58 -22.62
N VAL A 257 -10.52 -37.27 -23.46
CA VAL A 257 -11.88 -37.83 -23.38
C VAL A 257 -12.12 -38.54 -24.69
N LYS A 258 -12.46 -39.83 -24.62
CA LYS A 258 -12.88 -40.63 -25.76
C LYS A 258 -14.37 -40.97 -25.62
N GLU A 259 -15.15 -40.64 -26.64
CA GLU A 259 -16.58 -40.95 -26.68
C GLU A 259 -16.83 -42.21 -27.48
N GLY A 260 -17.89 -42.95 -27.16
CA GLY A 260 -18.32 -44.12 -27.91
C GLY A 260 -17.43 -45.36 -27.76
N VAL A 261 -16.58 -45.42 -26.71
CA VAL A 261 -15.67 -46.54 -26.46
C VAL A 261 -16.34 -47.65 -25.66
N LEU A 262 -16.06 -48.90 -26.03
CA LEU A 262 -16.39 -50.06 -25.22
C LEU A 262 -15.37 -50.14 -24.06
N ARG A 263 -15.86 -50.27 -22.84
CA ARG A 263 -15.00 -50.32 -21.65
C ARG A 263 -15.30 -51.50 -20.77
N LEU A 264 -14.26 -52.09 -20.19
CA LEU A 264 -14.37 -53.19 -19.24
C LEU A 264 -13.77 -52.76 -17.91
N ALA A 265 -14.40 -53.13 -16.79
CA ALA A 265 -13.92 -52.82 -15.46
C ALA A 265 -12.52 -53.42 -15.20
N ASN A 266 -11.68 -52.69 -14.47
CA ASN A 266 -10.37 -53.22 -14.06
C ASN A 266 -10.52 -54.46 -13.20
N ALA A 267 -9.80 -55.51 -13.58
CA ALA A 267 -9.78 -56.78 -12.86
C ALA A 267 -8.44 -57.44 -12.93
N SER A 268 -8.14 -58.39 -12.06
CA SER A 268 -6.86 -59.03 -11.86
C SER A 268 -6.43 -59.98 -13.00
N TYR A 269 -7.22 -60.15 -14.00
CA TYR A 269 -6.99 -61.09 -15.09
C TYR A 269 -6.30 -60.50 -16.33
N TYR A 270 -5.95 -59.23 -16.30
CA TYR A 270 -5.14 -58.60 -17.36
C TYR A 270 -4.22 -57.53 -16.80
N VAL A 271 -3.07 -57.35 -17.39
CA VAL A 271 -1.95 -56.58 -16.80
C VAL A 271 -1.39 -55.56 -17.82
N GLY A 272 -2.24 -54.89 -18.59
CA GLY A 272 -1.76 -53.82 -19.46
C GLY A 272 -2.32 -53.84 -20.86
N ARG A 273 -1.77 -52.99 -21.76
CA ARG A 273 -2.15 -52.96 -23.17
C ARG A 273 -1.74 -54.27 -23.87
N GLY A 274 -2.61 -54.79 -24.68
CA GLY A 274 -2.32 -56.02 -25.43
C GLY A 274 -3.57 -56.80 -25.83
N GLU A 275 -3.34 -57.94 -26.46
CA GLU A 275 -4.38 -58.86 -26.86
C GLU A 275 -4.56 -59.90 -25.76
N TYR A 276 -5.80 -60.09 -25.33
CA TYR A 276 -6.18 -61.02 -24.27
C TYR A 276 -7.33 -61.93 -24.75
N GLU A 277 -7.34 -63.16 -24.29
CA GLU A 277 -8.43 -64.11 -24.54
C GLU A 277 -9.39 -64.10 -23.33
N LEU A 278 -10.58 -63.59 -23.54
CA LEU A 278 -11.59 -63.53 -22.51
C LEU A 278 -12.77 -64.48 -22.83
N PHE A 279 -13.38 -64.98 -21.79
CA PHE A 279 -14.64 -65.71 -21.90
C PHE A 279 -15.79 -64.70 -21.83
N VAL A 280 -16.61 -64.66 -22.91
CA VAL A 280 -17.75 -63.75 -23.04
C VAL A 280 -19.01 -64.58 -23.14
N GLN A 281 -20.02 -64.24 -22.39
CA GLN A 281 -21.33 -64.85 -22.49
C GLN A 281 -22.06 -64.28 -23.72
N ASP A 282 -22.42 -65.11 -24.65
CA ASP A 282 -23.15 -64.69 -25.84
C ASP A 282 -24.67 -64.62 -25.56
N SER A 283 -25.45 -64.01 -26.45
CA SER A 283 -26.93 -63.86 -26.40
C SER A 283 -27.71 -65.17 -26.26
N LYS A 284 -27.07 -66.34 -26.44
CA LYS A 284 -27.59 -67.66 -26.27
C LYS A 284 -27.22 -68.36 -24.96
N ASP A 285 -26.66 -67.61 -24.01
CA ASP A 285 -26.13 -68.14 -22.73
C ASP A 285 -24.94 -69.08 -22.86
N GLU A 286 -24.29 -69.15 -24.04
CA GLU A 286 -23.14 -69.94 -24.28
C GLU A 286 -21.83 -69.11 -23.92
N ILE A 287 -20.90 -69.76 -23.27
CA ILE A 287 -19.58 -69.13 -22.94
C ILE A 287 -18.66 -69.32 -24.13
N VAL A 288 -18.31 -68.25 -24.81
CA VAL A 288 -17.41 -68.26 -25.98
C VAL A 288 -16.12 -67.55 -25.66
N LYS A 289 -14.99 -68.14 -26.04
CA LYS A 289 -13.68 -67.53 -25.94
C LYS A 289 -13.50 -66.52 -27.07
N ARG A 290 -13.26 -65.24 -26.72
CA ARG A 290 -13.00 -64.16 -27.68
C ARG A 290 -11.66 -63.48 -27.40
N LYS A 291 -10.94 -63.15 -28.46
CA LYS A 291 -9.77 -62.29 -28.41
C LYS A 291 -10.22 -60.84 -28.30
N VAL A 292 -9.73 -60.14 -27.30
CA VAL A 292 -10.04 -58.77 -27.00
C VAL A 292 -8.76 -57.96 -26.90
N GLN A 293 -8.65 -56.85 -27.60
CA GLN A 293 -7.53 -55.98 -27.56
C GLN A 293 -7.81 -54.81 -26.60
N PHE A 294 -6.94 -54.67 -25.59
CA PHE A 294 -7.01 -53.54 -24.65
C PHE A 294 -6.08 -52.42 -25.08
N SER A 295 -6.55 -51.22 -25.05
CA SER A 295 -5.82 -50.01 -25.41
C SER A 295 -5.48 -49.18 -24.17
N ASP A 296 -6.17 -48.06 -23.99
CA ASP A 296 -5.92 -47.15 -22.86
C ASP A 296 -6.75 -47.57 -21.63
N SER A 297 -6.23 -47.20 -20.47
CA SER A 297 -6.90 -47.45 -19.20
C SER A 297 -6.98 -46.21 -18.32
N ASN A 298 -7.97 -46.17 -17.48
CA ASN A 298 -8.01 -45.28 -16.33
C ASN A 298 -8.02 -46.09 -15.01
N VAL A 299 -8.29 -45.46 -13.89
CA VAL A 299 -8.32 -46.13 -12.58
C VAL A 299 -9.40 -47.19 -12.48
N GLU A 300 -10.51 -47.04 -13.22
CA GLU A 300 -11.69 -47.90 -13.10
C GLU A 300 -11.90 -48.87 -14.29
N TYR A 301 -11.45 -48.50 -15.48
CA TYR A 301 -11.77 -49.20 -16.72
C TYR A 301 -10.62 -49.32 -17.71
N TRP A 302 -10.64 -50.37 -18.50
CA TRP A 302 -9.87 -50.56 -19.74
C TRP A 302 -10.72 -50.29 -20.96
N GLU A 303 -10.14 -49.62 -21.96
CA GLU A 303 -10.74 -49.48 -23.29
C GLU A 303 -10.57 -50.77 -24.08
N VAL A 304 -11.63 -51.22 -24.71
CA VAL A 304 -11.65 -52.37 -25.61
C VAL A 304 -11.78 -51.85 -27.04
N ILE A 305 -10.89 -52.32 -27.94
CA ILE A 305 -10.90 -52.00 -29.36
C ILE A 305 -11.43 -53.20 -30.13
#